data_4b302af84548c18b1ee71598853f2b46
#
_entry.id   4b302af84548c18b1ee71598853f2b46
#
_cell.length_a   1.000
_cell.length_b   1.000
_cell.length_c   1.000
_cell.angle_alpha   90.00
_cell.angle_beta   90.00
_cell.angle_gamma   90.00
#
_symmetry.space_group_name_H-M   'P 1'
#
loop_
_entity.id
_entity.type
_entity.pdbx_description
1 polymer ?
#
loop_
_entity_poly.entity_id
_entity_poly.type
_entity_poly.pdbx_seq_one_letter_code
_entity_poly.pdbx_strand_id
1 'polypeptide(L)'
;MITDLVDTSFIGLDSTPIAANTSQNNPKSFLSNKFKPDNQPKADTDCKLGVHTASNQTNEKKYEFYWGYKNHVLVDCISGLPIYELTTTANVHDSTVALDILADTHTFLPITECTFLADKGYDVKIRYRNSTKANVLFH
;
A
#
# COMPACT_ATOMS: atom_id res chain seq x y z
N MET A 1 26.56 -2.39 -9.43
CA MET A 1 25.33 -3.15 -9.04
C MET A 1 24.29 -2.15 -8.56
N ILE A 2 23.04 -2.49 -8.64
CA ILE A 2 21.92 -1.65 -8.13
C ILE A 2 22.10 -1.32 -6.65
N THR A 3 22.70 -2.24 -5.89
CA THR A 3 23.01 -2.05 -4.46
C THR A 3 23.92 -0.88 -4.14
N ASP A 4 24.68 -0.38 -5.11
CA ASP A 4 25.61 0.75 -4.89
C ASP A 4 24.91 2.12 -5.10
N LEU A 5 23.68 2.10 -5.64
CA LEU A 5 22.89 3.30 -5.95
C LEU A 5 21.78 3.56 -4.92
N VAL A 6 21.47 2.58 -4.10
CA VAL A 6 20.37 2.64 -3.13
C VAL A 6 20.93 2.80 -1.73
N ASP A 7 20.49 3.85 -1.03
CA ASP A 7 20.76 4.03 0.38
C ASP A 7 19.60 3.45 1.21
N THR A 8 19.87 2.36 1.92
CA THR A 8 18.86 1.69 2.74
C THR A 8 18.69 2.27 4.14
N SER A 9 19.38 3.36 4.46
CA SER A 9 19.28 3.99 5.79
C SER A 9 17.88 4.49 6.09
N PHE A 10 17.20 5.03 5.07
CA PHE A 10 15.82 5.52 5.15
C PHE A 10 14.99 4.99 4.00
N ILE A 11 14.14 4.04 4.26
CA ILE A 11 13.21 3.48 3.27
C ILE A 11 11.78 3.84 3.60
N GLY A 12 11.01 4.22 2.59
CA GLY A 12 9.61 4.60 2.72
C GLY A 12 8.69 3.67 1.96
N LEU A 13 7.53 3.37 2.52
CA LEU A 13 6.48 2.60 1.87
C LEU A 13 5.21 3.44 1.80
N ASP A 14 4.65 3.54 0.60
CA ASP A 14 3.39 4.23 0.36
C ASP A 14 2.54 3.45 -0.63
N SER A 15 1.23 3.70 -0.63
CA SER A 15 0.30 3.10 -1.57
C SER A 15 -0.52 4.13 -2.33
N THR A 16 -0.69 3.87 -3.61
CA THR A 16 -1.50 4.71 -4.50
C THR A 16 -2.70 3.91 -5.02
N PRO A 17 -3.93 4.42 -4.91
CA PRO A 17 -5.09 3.78 -5.49
C PRO A 17 -5.05 3.84 -7.02
N ILE A 18 -5.37 2.71 -7.66
CA ILE A 18 -5.52 2.60 -9.11
C ILE A 18 -6.96 2.22 -9.39
N ALA A 19 -7.74 3.16 -9.92
CA ALA A 19 -9.11 2.86 -10.32
C ALA A 19 -9.12 1.97 -11.58
N ALA A 20 -9.86 0.86 -11.52
CA ALA A 20 -10.13 0.06 -12.69
C ALA A 20 -10.99 0.85 -13.69
N ASN A 21 -10.98 0.46 -14.96
CA ASN A 21 -11.83 1.07 -15.97
C ASN A 21 -13.31 0.81 -15.64
N THR A 22 -13.93 1.76 -14.97
CA THR A 22 -15.20 1.59 -14.24
C THR A 22 -16.36 2.36 -14.86
N SER A 23 -16.35 2.68 -16.15
CA SER A 23 -17.51 3.34 -16.76
C SER A 23 -18.83 2.58 -16.52
N GLN A 24 -18.76 1.26 -16.28
CA GLN A 24 -19.88 0.39 -15.97
C GLN A 24 -20.05 0.07 -14.47
N ASN A 25 -19.10 0.49 -13.62
CA ASN A 25 -19.04 0.18 -12.20
C ASN A 25 -19.11 1.46 -11.37
N ASN A 26 -20.31 1.98 -11.11
CA ASN A 26 -20.46 3.16 -10.26
C ASN A 26 -20.37 2.76 -8.78
N PRO A 27 -19.33 3.16 -8.02
CA PRO A 27 -19.19 2.81 -6.61
C PRO A 27 -20.36 3.27 -5.75
N LYS A 28 -21.01 4.38 -6.09
CA LYS A 28 -22.14 4.93 -5.33
C LYS A 28 -23.36 4.04 -5.35
N SER A 29 -23.61 3.35 -6.46
CA SER A 29 -24.74 2.41 -6.56
C SER A 29 -24.54 1.14 -5.73
N PHE A 30 -23.31 0.86 -5.29
CA PHE A 30 -22.96 -0.35 -4.53
C PHE A 30 -22.85 -0.12 -3.02
N LEU A 31 -22.92 1.13 -2.55
CA LEU A 31 -22.72 1.45 -1.13
C LEU A 31 -23.69 0.73 -0.18
N SER A 32 -24.94 0.57 -0.59
CA SER A 32 -25.97 -0.12 0.20
C SER A 32 -25.88 -1.66 0.15
N ASN A 33 -25.21 -2.20 -0.87
CA ASN A 33 -25.22 -3.62 -1.18
C ASN A 33 -23.81 -4.17 -1.53
N LYS A 34 -22.77 -3.50 -1.11
CA LYS A 34 -21.36 -3.77 -1.48
C LYS A 34 -20.88 -5.22 -1.23
N PHE A 35 -21.53 -5.93 -0.34
CA PHE A 35 -21.17 -7.31 0.02
C PHE A 35 -22.04 -8.36 -0.67
N LYS A 36 -23.00 -7.98 -1.50
CA LYS A 36 -23.82 -8.96 -2.22
C LYS A 36 -23.07 -9.47 -3.45
N PRO A 37 -23.08 -10.78 -3.72
CA PRO A 37 -22.43 -11.37 -4.89
C PRO A 37 -22.88 -10.75 -6.21
N ASP A 38 -24.14 -10.35 -6.32
CA ASP A 38 -24.73 -9.73 -7.52
C ASP A 38 -24.18 -8.32 -7.83
N ASN A 39 -23.51 -7.71 -6.86
CA ASN A 39 -22.92 -6.37 -6.98
C ASN A 39 -21.41 -6.42 -7.26
N GLN A 40 -20.94 -7.47 -7.88
CA GLN A 40 -19.55 -7.54 -8.36
C GLN A 40 -19.36 -6.63 -9.57
N PRO A 41 -18.13 -6.17 -9.82
CA PRO A 41 -17.84 -5.33 -10.98
C PRO A 41 -18.17 -6.09 -12.28
N LYS A 42 -18.85 -5.40 -13.21
CA LYS A 42 -19.23 -5.98 -14.50
C LYS A 42 -18.08 -5.96 -15.51
N ALA A 43 -17.17 -5.00 -15.34
CA ALA A 43 -15.95 -4.89 -16.12
C ALA A 43 -14.77 -5.00 -15.17
N ASP A 44 -13.68 -5.61 -15.61
CA ASP A 44 -12.51 -5.91 -14.78
C ASP A 44 -12.91 -6.66 -13.50
N THR A 45 -13.32 -7.91 -13.67
CA THR A 45 -13.87 -8.76 -12.59
C THR A 45 -12.84 -9.10 -11.51
N ASP A 46 -11.57 -8.90 -11.78
CA ASP A 46 -10.48 -9.14 -10.82
C ASP A 46 -10.31 -8.00 -9.83
N CYS A 47 -10.76 -6.79 -10.16
CA CYS A 47 -10.71 -5.66 -9.26
C CYS A 47 -11.64 -5.86 -8.05
N LYS A 48 -11.32 -5.21 -6.94
CA LYS A 48 -12.12 -5.23 -5.71
C LYS A 48 -12.46 -3.82 -5.24
N LEU A 49 -13.51 -3.75 -4.42
CA LEU A 49 -13.94 -2.47 -3.83
C LEU A 49 -12.96 -2.06 -2.72
N GLY A 50 -12.35 -0.91 -2.90
CA GLY A 50 -11.50 -0.27 -1.91
C GLY A 50 -12.10 1.01 -1.38
N VAL A 51 -11.51 1.52 -0.31
CA VAL A 51 -11.83 2.80 0.27
C VAL A 51 -10.56 3.65 0.36
N HIS A 52 -10.67 4.89 -0.07
CA HIS A 52 -9.63 5.90 0.07
C HIS A 52 -10.13 7.00 1.00
N THR A 53 -9.28 7.46 1.90
CA THR A 53 -9.61 8.58 2.79
C THR A 53 -9.00 9.84 2.20
N ALA A 54 -9.81 10.70 1.62
CA ALA A 54 -9.38 12.02 1.21
C ALA A 54 -9.40 12.94 2.44
N SER A 55 -8.25 13.45 2.86
CA SER A 55 -8.17 14.53 3.84
C SER A 55 -8.38 15.86 3.13
N ASN A 56 -9.53 16.49 3.35
CA ASN A 56 -9.70 17.88 3.00
C ASN A 56 -9.07 18.75 4.10
N GLN A 57 -8.65 19.98 3.75
CA GLN A 57 -8.13 20.99 4.69
C GLN A 57 -9.07 21.33 5.85
N THR A 58 -10.28 20.83 5.87
CA THR A 58 -11.35 21.06 6.84
C THR A 58 -11.67 19.85 7.70
N ASN A 59 -10.68 19.12 8.21
CA ASN A 59 -10.84 18.05 9.24
C ASN A 59 -11.97 17.01 9.04
N GLU A 60 -12.73 17.05 7.96
CA GLU A 60 -13.73 16.05 7.64
C GLU A 60 -13.10 14.91 6.84
N LYS A 61 -13.02 13.73 7.47
CA LYS A 61 -12.60 12.51 6.78
C LYS A 61 -13.66 12.13 5.76
N LYS A 62 -13.38 12.39 4.50
CA LYS A 62 -14.22 11.96 3.39
C LYS A 62 -13.76 10.58 2.93
N TYR A 63 -14.67 9.60 2.99
CA TYR A 63 -14.39 8.26 2.46
C TYR A 63 -14.84 8.20 1.01
N GLU A 64 -13.90 7.87 0.12
CA GLU A 64 -14.18 7.64 -1.29
C GLU A 64 -14.02 6.15 -1.60
N PHE A 65 -15.08 5.55 -2.15
CA PHE A 65 -15.06 4.16 -2.58
C PHE A 65 -14.72 4.08 -4.06
N TYR A 66 -13.88 3.10 -4.41
CA TYR A 66 -13.51 2.85 -5.80
C TYR A 66 -13.35 1.34 -6.06
N TRP A 67 -13.59 0.94 -7.29
CA TRP A 67 -13.24 -0.38 -7.78
C TRP A 67 -11.84 -0.32 -8.37
N GLY A 68 -10.95 -1.22 -7.96
CA GLY A 68 -9.59 -1.19 -8.49
C GLY A 68 -8.59 -1.98 -7.68
N TYR A 69 -7.38 -1.41 -7.71
CA TYR A 69 -6.16 -1.98 -7.15
C TYR A 69 -5.44 -0.92 -6.30
N LYS A 70 -4.43 -1.35 -5.58
CA LYS A 70 -3.45 -0.48 -4.94
C LYS A 70 -2.07 -0.84 -5.43
N ASN A 71 -1.29 0.16 -5.77
CA ASN A 71 0.12 0.00 -6.04
C ASN A 71 0.91 0.43 -4.81
N HIS A 72 1.67 -0.48 -4.23
CA HIS A 72 2.54 -0.26 -3.09
C HIS A 72 3.96 -0.13 -3.60
N VAL A 73 4.64 0.96 -3.26
CA VAL A 73 6.01 1.25 -3.71
C VAL A 73 6.90 1.48 -2.50
N LEU A 74 7.97 0.70 -2.43
CA LEU A 74 9.06 0.89 -1.48
C LEU A 74 10.13 1.74 -2.15
N VAL A 75 10.51 2.84 -1.52
CA VAL A 75 11.47 3.81 -2.06
C VAL A 75 12.63 4.03 -1.10
N ASP A 76 13.80 4.32 -1.67
CA ASP A 76 14.88 4.96 -0.95
C ASP A 76 14.53 6.45 -0.77
N CYS A 77 14.33 6.88 0.48
CA CYS A 77 13.93 8.26 0.78
C CYS A 77 15.04 9.28 0.57
N ILE A 78 16.29 8.86 0.41
CA ILE A 78 17.43 9.75 0.18
C ILE A 78 17.57 10.04 -1.30
N SER A 79 17.61 9.00 -2.14
CA SER A 79 17.75 9.15 -3.59
C SER A 79 16.43 9.33 -4.33
N GLY A 80 15.30 8.94 -3.73
CA GLY A 80 13.99 8.89 -4.38
C GLY A 80 13.82 7.70 -5.34
N LEU A 81 14.76 6.76 -5.36
CA LEU A 81 14.70 5.60 -6.26
C LEU A 81 13.71 4.56 -5.75
N PRO A 82 12.84 4.03 -6.61
CA PRO A 82 11.99 2.90 -6.24
C PRO A 82 12.83 1.64 -6.08
N ILE A 83 12.61 0.92 -4.99
CA ILE A 83 13.31 -0.33 -4.64
C ILE A 83 12.46 -1.54 -5.04
N TYR A 84 11.18 -1.50 -4.71
CA TYR A 84 10.25 -2.60 -4.91
C TYR A 84 8.84 -2.08 -5.16
N GLU A 85 8.09 -2.80 -5.95
CA GLU A 85 6.71 -2.47 -6.29
C GLU A 85 5.85 -3.73 -6.22
N LEU A 86 4.67 -3.59 -5.61
CA LEU A 86 3.67 -4.66 -5.55
C LEU A 86 2.27 -4.10 -5.76
N THR A 87 1.54 -4.65 -6.71
CA THR A 87 0.14 -4.31 -6.94
C THR A 87 -0.77 -5.35 -6.32
N THR A 88 -1.73 -4.91 -5.52
CA THR A 88 -2.77 -5.74 -4.89
C THR A 88 -4.16 -5.27 -5.30
N THR A 89 -5.17 -6.08 -5.03
CA THR A 89 -6.56 -5.62 -5.13
C THR A 89 -6.86 -4.58 -4.05
N ALA A 90 -7.77 -3.64 -4.33
CA ALA A 90 -8.00 -2.47 -3.48
C ALA A 90 -8.53 -2.79 -2.06
N ASN A 91 -9.08 -3.99 -1.85
CA ASN A 91 -9.58 -4.44 -0.55
C ASN A 91 -8.49 -4.99 0.39
N VAL A 92 -7.26 -5.18 -0.09
CA VAL A 92 -6.17 -5.69 0.74
C VAL A 92 -5.69 -4.59 1.69
N HIS A 93 -5.47 -4.94 2.97
CA HIS A 93 -4.95 -4.01 3.96
C HIS A 93 -3.45 -3.75 3.74
N ASP A 94 -3.08 -2.48 3.79
CA ASP A 94 -1.70 -2.03 3.59
C ASP A 94 -0.74 -2.69 4.59
N SER A 95 -1.20 -2.88 5.81
CA SER A 95 -0.43 -3.54 6.87
C SER A 95 0.00 -4.98 6.54
N THR A 96 -0.84 -5.74 5.86
CA THR A 96 -0.53 -7.11 5.45
C THR A 96 0.55 -7.11 4.37
N VAL A 97 0.44 -6.19 3.43
CA VAL A 97 1.34 -6.07 2.28
C VAL A 97 2.74 -5.61 2.69
N ALA A 98 2.84 -4.77 3.72
CA ALA A 98 4.13 -4.24 4.19
C ALA A 98 5.12 -5.36 4.58
N LEU A 99 4.63 -6.39 5.25
CA LEU A 99 5.47 -7.52 5.67
C LEU A 99 5.99 -8.32 4.48
N ASP A 100 5.13 -8.56 3.49
CA ASP A 100 5.48 -9.30 2.29
C ASP A 100 6.51 -8.52 1.46
N ILE A 101 6.30 -7.22 1.27
CA ILE A 101 7.24 -6.34 0.56
C ILE A 101 8.60 -6.30 1.24
N LEU A 102 8.64 -6.17 2.56
CA LEU A 102 9.90 -6.15 3.30
C LEU A 102 10.63 -7.49 3.23
N ALA A 103 9.90 -8.59 3.34
CA ALA A 103 10.47 -9.94 3.24
C ALA A 103 11.06 -10.19 1.85
N ASP A 104 10.32 -9.87 0.80
CA ASP A 104 10.76 -10.02 -0.58
C ASP A 104 11.97 -9.13 -0.88
N THR A 105 11.92 -7.87 -0.46
CA THR A 105 13.04 -6.93 -0.64
C THR A 105 14.30 -7.43 0.03
N HIS A 106 14.20 -7.98 1.24
CA HIS A 106 15.36 -8.49 1.97
C HIS A 106 16.08 -9.65 1.26
N THR A 107 15.41 -10.33 0.34
CA THR A 107 16.02 -11.44 -0.42
C THR A 107 17.10 -10.96 -1.41
N PHE A 108 16.97 -9.75 -1.94
CA PHE A 108 17.91 -9.21 -2.93
C PHE A 108 18.64 -7.94 -2.48
N LEU A 109 18.09 -7.22 -1.49
CA LEU A 109 18.67 -6.02 -0.91
C LEU A 109 18.65 -6.14 0.61
N PRO A 110 19.80 -6.28 1.29
CA PRO A 110 19.83 -6.37 2.75
C PRO A 110 19.35 -5.06 3.38
N ILE A 111 18.15 -5.07 3.94
CA ILE A 111 17.57 -3.96 4.70
C ILE A 111 17.79 -4.19 6.19
N THR A 112 19.06 -4.12 6.61
CA THR A 112 19.47 -4.24 8.01
C THR A 112 19.74 -2.84 8.57
N GLU A 113 19.26 -2.58 9.79
CA GLU A 113 19.47 -1.28 10.46
C GLU A 113 18.93 -0.06 9.71
N CYS A 114 17.83 -0.24 8.97
CA CYS A 114 17.15 0.85 8.28
C CYS A 114 16.13 1.55 9.17
N THR A 115 15.87 2.83 8.89
CA THR A 115 14.69 3.54 9.39
C THR A 115 13.56 3.37 8.36
N PHE A 116 12.47 2.74 8.79
CA PHE A 116 11.31 2.51 7.94
C PHE A 116 10.25 3.58 8.19
N LEU A 117 9.87 4.27 7.13
CA LEU A 117 8.85 5.32 7.13
C LEU A 117 7.59 4.79 6.43
N ALA A 118 6.46 4.88 7.11
CA ALA A 118 5.18 4.49 6.53
C ALA A 118 4.04 5.32 7.10
N ASP A 119 2.94 5.43 6.36
CA ASP A 119 1.71 6.03 6.89
C ASP A 119 1.08 5.12 7.97
N LYS A 120 0.23 5.71 8.81
CA LYS A 120 -0.50 5.00 9.89
C LYS A 120 -1.31 3.79 9.41
N GLY A 121 -1.68 3.75 8.13
CA GLY A 121 -2.32 2.59 7.52
C GLY A 121 -1.47 1.31 7.57
N TYR A 122 -0.16 1.47 7.74
CA TYR A 122 0.81 0.38 7.86
C TYR A 122 1.18 0.05 9.31
N ASP A 123 0.47 0.60 10.30
CA ASP A 123 0.73 0.32 11.73
C ASP A 123 0.53 -1.16 12.05
N VAL A 124 1.58 -1.91 11.79
CA VAL A 124 1.72 -3.30 12.21
C VAL A 124 2.80 -3.32 13.27
N LYS A 125 2.55 -4.02 14.38
CA LYS A 125 3.64 -4.43 15.27
C LYS A 125 4.55 -5.37 14.50
N ILE A 126 5.50 -4.81 13.75
CA ILE A 126 6.56 -5.55 13.08
C ILE A 126 7.44 -6.12 14.18
N ARG A 127 7.04 -7.27 14.70
CA ARG A 127 7.93 -8.10 15.52
C ARG A 127 8.88 -8.79 14.55
N TYR A 128 9.96 -8.11 14.22
CA TYR A 128 11.08 -8.77 13.56
C TYR A 128 11.57 -9.89 14.49
N ARG A 129 11.23 -11.12 14.19
CA ARG A 129 11.89 -12.28 14.75
C ARG A 129 13.26 -12.37 14.09
N ASN A 130 14.27 -12.16 14.91
CA ASN A 130 15.71 -12.29 14.67
C ASN A 130 16.46 -11.00 14.31
N SER A 131 17.03 -10.44 15.37
CA SER A 131 18.32 -9.72 15.44
C SER A 131 18.56 -8.45 14.62
N THR A 132 17.59 -7.85 13.98
CA THR A 132 17.81 -6.56 13.31
C THR A 132 16.91 -5.51 13.93
N LYS A 133 17.51 -4.51 14.57
CA LYS A 133 16.78 -3.36 15.12
C LYS A 133 16.42 -2.42 13.98
N ALA A 134 15.25 -2.62 13.38
CA ALA A 134 14.68 -1.60 12.53
C ALA A 134 13.96 -0.57 13.41
N ASN A 135 14.35 0.70 13.31
CA ASN A 135 13.59 1.80 13.91
C ASN A 135 12.44 2.13 12.97
N VAL A 136 11.23 1.79 13.38
CA VAL A 136 10.02 2.09 12.60
C VAL A 136 9.45 3.41 13.10
N LEU A 137 9.38 4.40 12.25
CA LEU A 137 8.72 5.68 12.51
C LEU A 137 7.45 5.77 11.68
N PHE A 138 6.32 5.95 12.37
CA PHE A 138 5.01 6.20 11.74
C PHE A 138 4.71 7.70 11.79
N HIS A 139 4.32 8.26 10.67
CA HIS A 139 3.82 9.63 10.55
C HIS A 139 2.34 9.68 10.29
#